data_2809ea0bd88a89a20810b15ee113fce9
#
_entry.id   2809ea0bd88a89a20810b15ee113fce9
#
_cell.length_a   1.000
_cell.length_b   1.000
_cell.length_c   1.000
_cell.angle_alpha   90.00
_cell.angle_beta   90.00
_cell.angle_gamma   90.00
#
_symmetry.space_group_name_H-M   'P 1'
#
loop_
_entity.id
_entity.type
_entity.pdbx_description
1 polymer ?
#
loop_
_entity_poly.entity_id
_entity_poly.type
_entity_poly.pdbx_seq_one_letter_code
_entity_poly.pdbx_strand_id
1 'polypeptide(L)'
;MIKHLIIILLLILETYFIFPILKNIRIYILKKLFHHILIVIDVSFRNNIRGPGSFINGIKEILPFFWGKCSFISSLSINDYLTPDIYFIPYPRFNEKKFNYFIENGLINKLILGPIFVPKKWNTFPNKRIWMEKRFSEILNLTNGIAVHSGRVRDHLVERSKTFKNIKKFIIISSCSNFKPKKINSFKNRKIDILFFEKYADLNRRKQGAQLLNLLKNTSKTIVSIKYGSYNKQKLNELANNSKFIIYFSFFDTGAIGLKEIQNYGVISFSHQKEFIIDKESSFYIPELANLNNIEIAFNKIMNIIENISKLNIQTELIARKNQMINRCENSLIDLCKSLF
;
A
#
# COMPACT_ATOMS: atom_id res chain seq x y z
N MET A 1 0.62 10.67 -29.58
CA MET A 1 -0.06 9.60 -30.29
C MET A 1 0.81 8.35 -30.44
N ILE A 2 1.98 8.40 -31.10
CA ILE A 2 2.87 7.24 -31.30
C ILE A 2 3.32 6.59 -29.96
N LYS A 3 3.70 7.37 -28.95
CA LYS A 3 4.10 6.87 -27.63
C LYS A 3 2.99 6.08 -26.94
N HIS A 4 1.74 6.52 -27.05
CA HIS A 4 0.56 5.81 -26.51
C HIS A 4 0.32 4.48 -27.22
N LEU A 5 0.49 4.47 -28.53
CA LEU A 5 0.31 3.26 -29.34
C LEU A 5 1.35 2.19 -28.97
N ILE A 6 2.60 2.57 -28.79
CA ILE A 6 3.70 1.67 -28.37
C ILE A 6 3.39 1.06 -26.99
N ILE A 7 2.88 1.84 -26.04
CA ILE A 7 2.55 1.36 -24.71
C ILE A 7 1.37 0.39 -24.75
N ILE A 8 0.33 0.72 -25.51
CA ILE A 8 -0.82 -0.17 -25.71
C ILE A 8 -0.36 -1.49 -26.35
N LEU A 9 0.48 -1.44 -27.37
CA LEU A 9 1.02 -2.62 -28.03
C LEU A 9 1.84 -3.50 -27.07
N LEU A 10 2.67 -2.88 -26.23
CA LEU A 10 3.45 -3.59 -25.20
C LEU A 10 2.56 -4.24 -24.14
N LEU A 11 1.46 -3.58 -23.75
CA LEU A 11 0.48 -4.13 -22.81
C LEU A 11 -0.31 -5.29 -23.41
N ILE A 12 -0.63 -5.24 -24.69
CA ILE A 12 -1.33 -6.32 -25.43
C ILE A 12 -0.40 -7.53 -25.59
N LEU A 13 0.87 -7.32 -25.92
CA LEU A 13 1.85 -8.38 -26.06
C LEU A 13 2.15 -9.09 -24.72
N GLU A 14 2.04 -8.39 -23.57
CA GLU A 14 2.16 -9.00 -22.25
C GLU A 14 1.06 -10.02 -21.93
N THR A 15 -0.13 -9.83 -22.47
CA THR A 15 -1.26 -10.74 -22.20
C THR A 15 -1.18 -12.04 -22.98
N TYR A 16 -0.37 -12.12 -24.04
CA TYR A 16 -0.42 -13.25 -24.97
C TYR A 16 0.86 -14.04 -25.18
N PHE A 17 2.11 -13.52 -24.90
CA PHE A 17 3.33 -14.29 -25.23
C PHE A 17 4.57 -13.98 -24.33
N ILE A 18 5.29 -15.02 -23.92
CA ILE A 18 6.69 -15.16 -23.47
C ILE A 18 7.21 -14.10 -22.50
N PHE A 19 6.88 -14.26 -21.24
CA PHE A 19 7.11 -13.39 -20.10
C PHE A 19 8.54 -12.80 -19.87
N PRO A 20 9.69 -13.47 -20.06
CA PRO A 20 10.99 -12.89 -19.70
C PRO A 20 11.58 -11.93 -20.73
N ILE A 21 11.40 -12.20 -22.01
CA ILE A 21 11.98 -11.40 -23.11
C ILE A 21 11.25 -10.08 -23.26
N LEU A 22 9.93 -10.10 -23.19
CA LEU A 22 9.09 -8.91 -23.29
C LEU A 22 9.29 -7.96 -22.11
N LYS A 23 9.57 -8.48 -20.92
CA LYS A 23 9.91 -7.67 -19.74
C LYS A 23 11.14 -6.80 -20.00
N ASN A 24 12.20 -7.37 -20.57
CA ASN A 24 13.44 -6.65 -20.86
C ASN A 24 13.26 -5.60 -21.97
N ILE A 25 12.53 -5.94 -23.02
CA ILE A 25 12.20 -5.02 -24.12
C ILE A 25 11.35 -3.86 -23.60
N ARG A 26 10.35 -4.13 -22.77
CA ARG A 26 9.53 -3.11 -22.13
C ARG A 26 10.35 -2.16 -21.26
N ILE A 27 11.20 -2.69 -20.38
CA ILE A 27 12.10 -1.88 -19.54
C ILE A 27 12.97 -0.98 -20.42
N TYR A 28 13.51 -1.50 -21.51
CA TYR A 28 14.34 -0.74 -22.45
C TYR A 28 13.57 0.38 -23.13
N ILE A 29 12.33 0.13 -23.60
CA ILE A 29 11.50 1.12 -24.27
C ILE A 29 11.06 2.21 -23.26
N LEU A 30 10.63 1.82 -22.06
CA LEU A 30 10.27 2.79 -21.01
C LEU A 30 11.46 3.66 -20.60
N LYS A 31 12.65 3.09 -20.48
CA LYS A 31 13.88 3.86 -20.23
C LYS A 31 14.18 4.91 -21.31
N LYS A 32 13.86 4.64 -22.56
CA LYS A 32 14.03 5.59 -23.68
C LYS A 32 12.94 6.65 -23.78
N LEU A 33 11.71 6.33 -23.33
CA LEU A 33 10.57 7.22 -23.41
C LEU A 33 10.56 8.28 -22.31
N PHE A 34 11.17 7.98 -21.16
CA PHE A 34 11.20 8.87 -20.00
C PHE A 34 12.62 9.33 -19.68
N HIS A 35 12.81 10.63 -19.70
CA HIS A 35 14.12 11.22 -19.47
C HIS A 35 14.45 11.35 -17.99
N HIS A 36 13.53 11.85 -17.16
CA HIS A 36 13.83 12.08 -15.74
C HIS A 36 12.59 12.10 -14.86
N ILE A 37 12.58 11.28 -13.81
CA ILE A 37 11.66 11.39 -12.67
C ILE A 37 12.44 11.82 -11.43
N LEU A 38 11.98 12.88 -10.77
CA LEU A 38 12.50 13.34 -9.50
C LEU A 38 11.53 12.96 -8.36
N ILE A 39 12.02 12.14 -7.43
CA ILE A 39 11.25 11.74 -6.26
C ILE A 39 11.73 12.51 -5.05
N VAL A 40 10.86 13.36 -4.53
CA VAL A 40 11.14 14.20 -3.37
C VAL A 40 10.63 13.49 -2.12
N ILE A 41 11.54 13.00 -1.30
CA ILE A 41 11.22 12.24 -0.09
C ILE A 41 11.44 13.13 1.13
N ASP A 42 10.41 13.31 1.95
CA ASP A 42 10.56 13.94 3.26
C ASP A 42 11.52 13.13 4.14
N VAL A 43 12.49 13.82 4.76
CA VAL A 43 13.54 13.23 5.59
C VAL A 43 12.95 12.37 6.72
N SER A 44 11.77 12.74 7.23
CA SER A 44 11.09 12.00 8.30
C SER A 44 10.68 10.58 7.90
N PHE A 45 10.65 10.25 6.61
CA PHE A 45 10.33 8.91 6.11
C PHE A 45 11.54 8.05 5.80
N ARG A 46 12.76 8.61 5.78
CA ARG A 46 13.98 7.86 5.42
C ARG A 46 14.26 6.69 6.37
N ASN A 47 14.00 6.87 7.67
CA ASN A 47 14.25 5.88 8.71
C ASN A 47 12.96 5.26 9.26
N ASN A 48 11.82 5.50 8.62
CA ASN A 48 10.55 5.03 9.14
C ASN A 48 10.29 3.60 8.65
N ILE A 49 10.33 2.66 9.58
CA ILE A 49 10.03 1.23 9.39
C ILE A 49 8.53 1.00 9.08
N ARG A 50 7.71 2.04 9.20
CA ARG A 50 6.26 1.98 8.98
C ARG A 50 5.91 1.96 7.48
N GLY A 51 4.66 1.68 7.17
CA GLY A 51 4.15 1.53 5.81
C GLY A 51 4.65 2.52 4.76
N PRO A 52 4.66 3.86 5.01
CA PRO A 52 5.21 4.84 4.07
C PRO A 52 6.68 4.59 3.73
N GLY A 53 7.51 4.29 4.73
CA GLY A 53 8.93 4.01 4.52
C GLY A 53 9.16 2.74 3.71
N SER A 54 8.41 1.68 3.98
CA SER A 54 8.48 0.43 3.21
C SER A 54 8.05 0.63 1.75
N PHE A 55 7.03 1.43 1.50
CA PHE A 55 6.59 1.78 0.14
C PHE A 55 7.67 2.57 -0.61
N ILE A 56 8.23 3.60 0.00
CA ILE A 56 9.30 4.42 -0.59
C ILE A 56 10.53 3.58 -0.88
N ASN A 57 10.95 2.72 0.05
CA ASN A 57 12.10 1.84 -0.15
C ASN A 57 11.85 0.85 -1.30
N GLY A 58 10.63 0.29 -1.40
CA GLY A 58 10.27 -0.56 -2.52
C GLY A 58 10.35 0.17 -3.86
N ILE A 59 9.87 1.41 -3.94
CA ILE A 59 9.98 2.23 -5.16
C ILE A 59 11.45 2.54 -5.48
N LYS A 60 12.27 2.86 -4.49
CA LYS A 60 13.70 3.14 -4.71
C LYS A 60 14.45 1.96 -5.34
N GLU A 61 14.12 0.75 -4.92
CA GLU A 61 14.76 -0.45 -5.46
C GLU A 61 14.38 -0.72 -6.91
N ILE A 62 13.14 -0.41 -7.29
CA ILE A 62 12.60 -0.83 -8.59
C ILE A 62 12.58 0.29 -9.62
N LEU A 63 12.31 1.53 -9.21
CA LEU A 63 12.11 2.62 -10.14
C LEU A 63 13.28 2.84 -11.11
N PRO A 64 14.57 2.72 -10.71
CA PRO A 64 15.70 2.84 -11.63
C PRO A 64 15.71 1.83 -12.78
N PHE A 65 14.99 0.70 -12.62
CA PHE A 65 14.87 -0.29 -13.70
C PHE A 65 13.83 0.09 -14.75
N PHE A 66 12.84 0.90 -14.38
CA PHE A 66 11.76 1.32 -15.28
C PHE A 66 12.02 2.66 -15.96
N TRP A 67 12.76 3.56 -15.30
CA TRP A 67 12.98 4.92 -15.74
C TRP A 67 14.44 5.16 -16.10
N GLY A 68 14.68 5.97 -17.13
CA GLY A 68 16.03 6.27 -17.57
C GLY A 68 16.87 6.97 -16.53
N LYS A 69 16.31 7.98 -15.87
CA LYS A 69 16.95 8.73 -14.80
C LYS A 69 15.99 8.95 -13.65
N CYS A 70 16.35 8.40 -12.49
CA CYS A 70 15.60 8.59 -11.25
C CYS A 70 16.50 9.23 -10.21
N SER A 71 16.05 10.34 -9.65
CA SER A 71 16.75 11.02 -8.56
C SER A 71 15.90 11.01 -7.31
N PHE A 72 16.52 10.73 -6.17
CA PHE A 72 15.87 10.69 -4.85
C PHE A 72 16.50 11.77 -3.98
N ILE A 73 15.74 12.82 -3.69
CA ILE A 73 16.21 13.96 -2.90
C ILE A 73 15.34 14.18 -1.67
N SER A 74 15.91 14.79 -0.65
CA SER A 74 15.21 15.14 0.59
C SER A 74 14.71 16.58 0.60
N SER A 75 15.40 17.45 -0.15
CA SER A 75 15.03 18.85 -0.34
C SER A 75 15.29 19.21 -1.79
N LEU A 76 14.48 20.09 -2.34
CA LEU A 76 14.68 20.62 -3.68
C LEU A 76 15.70 21.76 -3.64
N SER A 77 16.70 21.71 -4.51
CA SER A 77 17.56 22.84 -4.84
C SER A 77 17.07 23.52 -6.11
N ILE A 78 17.54 24.74 -6.40
CA ILE A 78 17.14 25.47 -7.62
C ILE A 78 17.43 24.65 -8.89
N ASN A 79 18.55 23.95 -8.93
CA ASN A 79 18.93 23.13 -10.09
C ASN A 79 18.04 21.89 -10.28
N ASP A 80 17.39 21.39 -9.23
CA ASP A 80 16.51 20.23 -9.29
C ASP A 80 15.16 20.55 -9.97
N TYR A 81 14.77 21.82 -10.07
CA TYR A 81 13.50 22.24 -10.67
C TYR A 81 13.53 22.34 -12.20
N LEU A 82 14.70 22.40 -12.81
CA LEU A 82 14.82 22.71 -14.23
C LEU A 82 14.79 21.49 -15.16
N THR A 83 15.09 20.30 -14.65
CA THR A 83 15.37 19.13 -15.49
C THR A 83 14.38 17.98 -15.44
N PRO A 84 13.57 17.75 -14.40
CA PRO A 84 12.68 16.60 -14.39
C PRO A 84 11.43 16.79 -15.24
N ASP A 85 10.99 15.70 -15.88
CA ASP A 85 9.71 15.63 -16.58
C ASP A 85 8.56 15.50 -15.60
N ILE A 86 8.81 14.82 -14.48
CA ILE A 86 7.81 14.56 -13.43
C ILE A 86 8.45 14.69 -12.05
N TYR A 87 7.72 15.34 -11.16
CA TYR A 87 8.00 15.39 -9.73
C TYR A 87 7.01 14.50 -9.00
N PHE A 88 7.50 13.46 -8.34
CA PHE A 88 6.68 12.60 -7.51
C PHE A 88 6.98 12.83 -6.03
N ILE A 89 5.98 13.30 -5.27
CA ILE A 89 6.10 13.55 -3.84
C ILE A 89 5.22 12.54 -3.10
N PRO A 90 5.78 11.38 -2.69
CA PRO A 90 5.04 10.41 -1.92
C PRO A 90 4.76 10.95 -0.51
N TYR A 91 3.55 10.73 -0.02
CA TYR A 91 3.08 11.17 1.30
C TYR A 91 3.35 12.66 1.58
N PRO A 92 2.84 13.56 0.74
CA PRO A 92 3.15 14.98 0.85
C PRO A 92 2.65 15.53 2.18
N ARG A 93 3.51 16.30 2.85
CA ARG A 93 3.09 17.20 3.92
C ARG A 93 2.79 18.54 3.30
N PHE A 94 1.67 19.14 3.72
CA PHE A 94 1.33 20.47 3.26
C PHE A 94 2.38 21.47 3.73
N ASN A 95 3.06 22.10 2.77
CA ASN A 95 3.99 23.20 3.00
C ASN A 95 3.74 24.25 1.92
N GLU A 96 3.08 25.33 2.30
CA GLU A 96 2.64 26.38 1.37
C GLU A 96 3.80 26.99 0.57
N LYS A 97 4.89 27.31 1.23
CA LYS A 97 6.09 27.89 0.56
C LYS A 97 6.60 26.97 -0.56
N LYS A 98 6.61 25.66 -0.31
CA LYS A 98 7.04 24.67 -1.29
C LYS A 98 6.11 24.60 -2.49
N PHE A 99 4.80 24.60 -2.26
CA PHE A 99 3.82 24.55 -3.35
C PHE A 99 3.75 25.86 -4.11
N ASN A 100 3.85 27.02 -3.44
CA ASN A 100 3.94 28.32 -4.12
C ASN A 100 5.12 28.38 -5.08
N TYR A 101 6.27 27.82 -4.69
CA TYR A 101 7.41 27.72 -5.58
C TYR A 101 7.11 26.96 -6.88
N PHE A 102 6.42 25.82 -6.80
CA PHE A 102 5.98 25.06 -7.99
C PHE A 102 5.01 25.86 -8.86
N ILE A 103 4.11 26.63 -8.26
CA ILE A 103 3.14 27.46 -8.96
C ILE A 103 3.85 28.61 -9.67
N GLU A 104 4.67 29.36 -8.95
CA GLU A 104 5.38 30.53 -9.44
C GLU A 104 6.33 30.21 -10.60
N ASN A 105 6.89 29.00 -10.62
CA ASN A 105 7.78 28.54 -11.68
C ASN A 105 7.08 27.71 -12.76
N GLY A 106 5.76 27.64 -12.78
CA GLY A 106 5.00 26.91 -13.81
C GLY A 106 5.19 25.38 -13.81
N LEU A 107 5.71 24.81 -12.69
CA LEU A 107 6.06 23.40 -12.58
C LEU A 107 4.96 22.54 -11.92
N ILE A 108 3.90 23.18 -11.45
CA ILE A 108 2.85 22.52 -10.69
C ILE A 108 2.13 21.41 -11.50
N ASN A 109 2.01 21.56 -12.80
CA ASN A 109 1.40 20.60 -13.71
C ASN A 109 2.27 19.35 -13.95
N LYS A 110 3.54 19.37 -13.54
CA LYS A 110 4.43 18.20 -13.55
C LYS A 110 4.39 17.41 -12.24
N LEU A 111 3.66 17.90 -11.23
CA LEU A 111 3.67 17.39 -9.87
C LEU A 111 2.63 16.31 -9.67
N ILE A 112 3.06 15.16 -9.13
CA ILE A 112 2.21 14.09 -8.62
C ILE A 112 2.37 14.02 -7.11
N LEU A 113 1.26 14.06 -6.40
CA LEU A 113 1.21 14.01 -4.93
C LEU A 113 0.59 12.70 -4.45
N GLY A 114 1.18 12.08 -3.46
CA GLY A 114 0.61 10.89 -2.84
C GLY A 114 1.53 9.67 -2.92
N PRO A 115 1.09 8.49 -2.43
CA PRO A 115 -0.27 8.20 -1.99
C PRO A 115 -0.68 9.00 -0.76
N ILE A 116 -1.90 9.55 -0.79
CA ILE A 116 -2.41 10.35 0.33
C ILE A 116 -3.10 9.44 1.32
N PHE A 117 -2.69 9.54 2.60
CA PHE A 117 -3.44 8.96 3.70
C PHE A 117 -4.66 9.82 4.03
N VAL A 118 -5.75 9.17 4.39
CA VAL A 118 -6.89 9.82 5.02
C VAL A 118 -6.53 10.13 6.48
N PRO A 119 -6.21 11.37 6.83
CA PRO A 119 -5.82 11.64 8.21
C PRO A 119 -7.04 11.58 9.12
N LYS A 120 -6.97 10.74 10.13
CA LYS A 120 -7.97 10.72 11.21
C LYS A 120 -8.14 12.05 11.93
N LYS A 121 -7.04 12.80 12.04
CA LYS A 121 -6.95 14.05 12.81
C LYS A 121 -7.54 15.26 12.10
N TRP A 122 -8.09 15.13 10.90
CA TRP A 122 -8.76 16.26 10.24
C TRP A 122 -9.98 16.75 10.98
N ASN A 123 -10.48 15.98 11.95
CA ASN A 123 -11.63 16.38 12.79
C ASN A 123 -11.27 17.23 14.02
N THR A 124 -9.98 17.43 14.34
CA THR A 124 -9.58 18.02 15.62
C THR A 124 -9.31 19.53 15.62
N PHE A 125 -9.26 20.19 14.46
CA PHE A 125 -9.02 21.64 14.38
C PHE A 125 -9.89 22.31 13.29
N PRO A 126 -11.16 22.65 13.59
CA PRO A 126 -12.11 23.11 12.55
C PRO A 126 -11.67 24.37 11.79
N ASN A 127 -11.13 25.37 12.46
CA ASN A 127 -10.80 26.65 11.81
C ASN A 127 -9.52 26.62 10.94
N LYS A 128 -8.47 25.93 11.36
CA LYS A 128 -7.28 25.67 10.52
C LYS A 128 -7.60 24.73 9.37
N ARG A 129 -8.54 23.86 9.56
CA ARG A 129 -8.99 22.87 8.58
C ARG A 129 -9.62 23.49 7.36
N ILE A 130 -10.56 24.44 7.51
CA ILE A 130 -11.28 25.05 6.39
C ILE A 130 -10.32 25.80 5.46
N TRP A 131 -9.38 26.56 6.01
CA TRP A 131 -8.40 27.27 5.22
C TRP A 131 -7.42 26.34 4.51
N MET A 132 -6.88 25.35 5.22
CA MET A 132 -6.01 24.34 4.63
C MET A 132 -6.72 23.51 3.55
N GLU A 133 -8.00 23.19 3.74
CA GLU A 133 -8.79 22.47 2.74
C GLU A 133 -8.98 23.29 1.47
N LYS A 134 -9.33 24.58 1.60
CA LYS A 134 -9.51 25.45 0.43
C LYS A 134 -8.22 25.64 -0.36
N ARG A 135 -7.14 26.05 0.30
CA ARG A 135 -5.85 26.28 -0.36
C ARG A 135 -5.26 24.99 -0.92
N PHE A 136 -5.39 23.90 -0.19
CA PHE A 136 -4.94 22.60 -0.64
C PHE A 136 -5.73 22.10 -1.85
N SER A 137 -7.04 22.34 -1.89
CA SER A 137 -7.89 22.03 -3.04
C SER A 137 -7.44 22.78 -4.31
N GLU A 138 -7.15 24.07 -4.17
CA GLU A 138 -6.65 24.89 -5.27
C GLU A 138 -5.34 24.30 -5.84
N ILE A 139 -4.38 23.98 -4.97
CA ILE A 139 -3.11 23.38 -5.35
C ILE A 139 -3.29 22.02 -6.01
N LEU A 140 -4.10 21.14 -5.41
CA LEU A 140 -4.34 19.80 -5.92
C LEU A 140 -4.94 19.80 -7.34
N ASN A 141 -5.80 20.78 -7.65
CA ASN A 141 -6.39 20.90 -8.98
C ASN A 141 -5.42 21.36 -10.06
N LEU A 142 -4.32 21.99 -9.67
CA LEU A 142 -3.25 22.43 -10.58
C LEU A 142 -2.23 21.31 -10.84
N THR A 143 -2.16 20.29 -10.00
CA THR A 143 -1.20 19.18 -10.14
C THR A 143 -1.53 18.26 -11.30
N ASN A 144 -0.57 17.46 -11.75
CA ASN A 144 -0.76 16.41 -12.74
C ASN A 144 -1.67 15.28 -12.22
N GLY A 145 -1.68 15.05 -10.91
CA GLY A 145 -2.58 14.07 -10.31
C GLY A 145 -2.31 13.78 -8.85
N ILE A 146 -3.31 13.15 -8.24
CA ILE A 146 -3.27 12.71 -6.85
C ILE A 146 -3.18 11.19 -6.79
N ALA A 147 -2.07 10.68 -6.29
CA ALA A 147 -1.89 9.25 -6.11
C ALA A 147 -2.66 8.76 -4.86
N VAL A 148 -3.32 7.62 -5.00
CA VAL A 148 -4.03 6.91 -3.92
C VAL A 148 -3.76 5.42 -4.02
N HIS A 149 -3.86 4.69 -2.90
CA HIS A 149 -3.56 3.25 -2.90
C HIS A 149 -4.65 2.36 -3.51
N SER A 150 -5.88 2.84 -3.61
CA SER A 150 -6.99 2.09 -4.21
C SER A 150 -8.14 3.01 -4.59
N GLY A 151 -9.05 2.49 -5.42
CA GLY A 151 -10.31 3.18 -5.75
C GLY A 151 -11.14 3.49 -4.49
N ARG A 152 -11.17 2.58 -3.52
CA ARG A 152 -11.86 2.80 -2.23
C ARG A 152 -11.27 3.97 -1.44
N VAL A 153 -9.95 4.13 -1.44
CA VAL A 153 -9.31 5.30 -0.79
C VAL A 153 -9.72 6.58 -1.50
N ARG A 154 -9.74 6.59 -2.83
CA ARG A 154 -10.26 7.70 -3.63
C ARG A 154 -11.69 8.04 -3.24
N ASP A 155 -12.57 7.04 -3.27
CA ASP A 155 -14.00 7.23 -3.02
C ASP A 155 -14.23 7.78 -1.60
N HIS A 156 -13.53 7.23 -0.62
CA HIS A 156 -13.59 7.72 0.77
C HIS A 156 -13.08 9.18 0.92
N LEU A 157 -12.04 9.58 0.17
CA LEU A 157 -11.58 10.96 0.14
C LEU A 157 -12.65 11.88 -0.46
N VAL A 158 -13.22 11.47 -1.59
CA VAL A 158 -14.27 12.23 -2.31
C VAL A 158 -15.53 12.38 -1.45
N GLU A 159 -15.96 11.34 -0.75
CA GLU A 159 -17.15 11.37 0.11
C GLU A 159 -16.97 12.28 1.34
N ARG A 160 -15.79 12.27 1.93
CA ARG A 160 -15.53 12.93 3.22
C ARG A 160 -14.96 14.33 3.14
N SER A 161 -14.50 14.76 1.99
CA SER A 161 -13.87 16.07 1.85
C SER A 161 -14.32 16.79 0.59
N LYS A 162 -14.87 17.99 0.76
CA LYS A 162 -15.19 18.89 -0.37
C LYS A 162 -13.97 19.16 -1.24
N THR A 163 -12.78 19.18 -0.65
CA THR A 163 -11.49 19.34 -1.33
C THR A 163 -11.28 18.30 -2.43
N PHE A 164 -11.53 17.04 -2.12
CA PHE A 164 -11.27 15.95 -3.07
C PHE A 164 -12.40 15.70 -4.06
N LYS A 165 -13.60 16.22 -3.78
CA LYS A 165 -14.78 16.06 -4.64
C LYS A 165 -14.57 16.64 -6.05
N ASN A 166 -13.79 17.70 -6.16
CA ASN A 166 -13.55 18.43 -7.40
C ASN A 166 -12.21 18.07 -8.07
N ILE A 167 -11.48 17.07 -7.56
CA ILE A 167 -10.21 16.64 -8.17
C ILE A 167 -10.49 15.87 -9.44
N LYS A 168 -9.89 16.36 -10.54
CA LYS A 168 -10.10 15.81 -11.88
C LYS A 168 -9.34 14.53 -12.15
N LYS A 169 -8.16 14.36 -11.53
CA LYS A 169 -7.27 13.22 -11.81
C LYS A 169 -6.78 12.53 -10.55
N PHE A 170 -7.26 11.33 -10.33
CA PHE A 170 -6.71 10.39 -9.37
C PHE A 170 -5.87 9.33 -10.08
N ILE A 171 -4.74 9.00 -9.47
CA ILE A 171 -3.80 7.98 -9.92
C ILE A 171 -3.82 6.85 -8.89
N ILE A 172 -4.23 5.66 -9.29
CA ILE A 172 -4.22 4.51 -8.38
C ILE A 172 -2.82 3.89 -8.42
N ILE A 173 -2.11 3.97 -7.29
CA ILE A 173 -0.82 3.32 -7.09
C ILE A 173 -1.00 2.28 -5.99
N SER A 174 -1.12 1.03 -6.35
CA SER A 174 -1.31 -0.06 -5.40
C SER A 174 -0.20 -0.03 -4.34
N SER A 175 -0.55 -0.24 -3.09
CA SER A 175 0.46 -0.42 -2.05
C SER A 175 1.31 -1.64 -2.35
N CYS A 176 2.60 -1.55 -2.09
CA CYS A 176 3.54 -2.61 -2.44
C CYS A 176 4.50 -2.91 -1.29
N SER A 177 5.09 -4.08 -1.31
CA SER A 177 6.22 -4.45 -0.49
C SER A 177 7.15 -5.35 -1.29
N ASN A 178 8.40 -4.91 -1.45
CA ASN A 178 9.45 -5.74 -2.05
C ASN A 178 10.14 -6.64 -1.03
N PHE A 179 9.66 -6.65 0.20
CA PHE A 179 10.23 -7.47 1.24
C PHE A 179 10.18 -8.95 0.85
N LYS A 180 11.37 -9.58 0.82
CA LYS A 180 11.54 -11.01 0.56
C LYS A 180 12.15 -11.65 1.81
N PRO A 181 11.45 -12.55 2.50
CA PRO A 181 12.02 -13.29 3.61
C PRO A 181 13.16 -14.19 3.13
N LYS A 182 14.27 -14.22 3.89
CA LYS A 182 15.42 -15.08 3.59
C LYS A 182 15.12 -16.57 3.79
N LYS A 183 14.27 -16.87 4.78
CA LYS A 183 13.85 -18.23 5.15
C LYS A 183 12.37 -18.24 5.48
N ILE A 184 11.66 -19.24 5.04
CA ILE A 184 10.24 -19.42 5.27
C ILE A 184 10.03 -20.76 5.95
N ASN A 185 9.40 -20.75 7.13
CA ASN A 185 9.08 -21.97 7.84
C ASN A 185 7.89 -22.68 7.15
N SER A 186 7.97 -24.00 7.02
CA SER A 186 6.85 -24.80 6.55
C SER A 186 5.64 -24.64 7.50
N PHE A 187 4.43 -24.81 6.98
CA PHE A 187 3.20 -24.60 7.74
C PHE A 187 3.15 -25.45 9.03
N LYS A 188 3.61 -26.71 8.94
CA LYS A 188 3.63 -27.65 10.08
C LYS A 188 4.58 -27.22 11.19
N ASN A 189 5.67 -26.53 10.86
CA ASN A 189 6.70 -26.10 11.82
C ASN A 189 6.40 -24.78 12.49
N ARG A 190 5.29 -24.12 12.13
CA ARG A 190 4.90 -22.82 12.71
C ARG A 190 4.24 -23.02 14.07
N LYS A 191 4.75 -22.30 15.08
CA LYS A 191 4.34 -22.44 16.48
C LYS A 191 3.13 -21.60 16.87
N ILE A 192 2.81 -20.57 16.07
CA ILE A 192 1.68 -19.67 16.31
C ILE A 192 0.56 -20.05 15.35
N ASP A 193 -0.58 -20.45 15.89
CA ASP A 193 -1.73 -20.75 15.04
C ASP A 193 -2.29 -19.46 14.47
N ILE A 194 -2.56 -18.44 15.30
CA ILE A 194 -3.17 -17.19 14.85
C ILE A 194 -2.37 -16.00 15.37
N LEU A 195 -1.90 -15.15 14.45
CA LEU A 195 -1.39 -13.82 14.72
C LEU A 195 -2.55 -12.83 14.65
N PHE A 196 -2.92 -12.22 15.76
CA PHE A 196 -3.95 -11.19 15.79
C PHE A 196 -3.32 -9.81 15.68
N PHE A 197 -3.45 -9.18 14.52
CA PHE A 197 -2.85 -7.89 14.24
C PHE A 197 -3.85 -6.76 14.48
N GLU A 198 -3.60 -5.98 15.53
CA GLU A 198 -4.47 -4.91 15.99
C GLU A 198 -4.08 -3.55 15.40
N LYS A 199 -4.94 -2.97 14.57
CA LYS A 199 -4.78 -1.61 14.05
C LYS A 199 -6.04 -0.79 14.29
N TYR A 200 -6.24 -0.42 15.54
CA TYR A 200 -7.45 0.29 15.94
C TYR A 200 -7.44 1.76 15.57
N ALA A 201 -8.62 2.22 15.23
CA ALA A 201 -8.90 3.60 14.90
C ALA A 201 -9.58 4.37 16.04
N ASP A 202 -10.44 3.71 16.79
CA ASP A 202 -11.30 4.30 17.83
C ASP A 202 -11.60 3.30 18.95
N LEU A 203 -12.30 3.78 19.98
CA LEU A 203 -12.61 3.00 21.16
C LEU A 203 -13.55 1.81 20.87
N ASN A 204 -14.54 2.02 19.98
CA ASN A 204 -15.50 0.96 19.65
C ASN A 204 -14.78 -0.19 18.96
N ARG A 205 -13.86 0.12 18.05
CA ARG A 205 -13.06 -0.89 17.36
C ARG A 205 -12.13 -1.65 18.30
N ARG A 206 -11.63 -0.99 19.35
CA ARG A 206 -10.87 -1.67 20.42
C ARG A 206 -11.73 -2.67 21.18
N LYS A 207 -12.98 -2.31 21.53
CA LYS A 207 -13.91 -3.23 22.22
C LYS A 207 -14.20 -4.47 21.37
N GLN A 208 -14.46 -4.28 20.06
CA GLN A 208 -14.65 -5.39 19.13
C GLN A 208 -13.43 -6.31 19.04
N GLY A 209 -12.24 -5.71 18.89
CA GLY A 209 -11.00 -6.46 18.84
C GLY A 209 -10.74 -7.25 20.13
N ALA A 210 -11.03 -6.67 21.29
CA ALA A 210 -10.92 -7.35 22.57
C ALA A 210 -11.91 -8.52 22.67
N GLN A 211 -13.17 -8.35 22.23
CA GLN A 211 -14.16 -9.41 22.19
C GLN A 211 -13.71 -10.57 21.30
N LEU A 212 -13.29 -10.28 20.06
CA LEU A 212 -12.78 -11.31 19.16
C LEU A 212 -11.55 -12.04 19.72
N LEU A 213 -10.61 -11.27 20.30
CA LEU A 213 -9.41 -11.83 20.90
C LEU A 213 -9.74 -12.77 22.08
N ASN A 214 -10.75 -12.42 22.89
CA ASN A 214 -11.20 -13.27 23.99
C ASN A 214 -11.82 -14.57 23.46
N LEU A 215 -12.67 -14.52 22.43
CA LEU A 215 -13.21 -15.72 21.78
C LEU A 215 -12.08 -16.63 21.26
N LEU A 216 -11.09 -16.05 20.60
CA LEU A 216 -9.92 -16.79 20.08
C LEU A 216 -9.11 -17.43 21.21
N LYS A 217 -8.86 -16.73 22.32
CA LYS A 217 -8.11 -17.25 23.47
C LYS A 217 -8.82 -18.40 24.20
N ASN A 218 -10.13 -18.49 24.09
CA ASN A 218 -10.91 -19.61 24.64
C ASN A 218 -10.84 -20.87 23.79
N THR A 219 -10.14 -20.83 22.65
CA THR A 219 -9.87 -22.03 21.83
C THR A 219 -8.56 -22.70 22.26
N SER A 220 -8.33 -23.92 21.79
CA SER A 220 -7.05 -24.64 21.97
C SER A 220 -5.91 -24.12 21.09
N LYS A 221 -6.10 -23.01 20.36
CA LYS A 221 -5.11 -22.47 19.43
C LYS A 221 -4.08 -21.57 20.13
N THR A 222 -2.85 -21.56 19.64
CA THR A 222 -1.81 -20.63 20.09
C THR A 222 -2.03 -19.28 19.45
N ILE A 223 -2.48 -18.30 20.26
CA ILE A 223 -2.81 -16.95 19.81
C ILE A 223 -1.73 -15.97 20.26
N VAL A 224 -1.18 -15.19 19.34
CA VAL A 224 -0.30 -14.06 19.63
C VAL A 224 -0.93 -12.76 19.10
N SER A 225 -1.04 -11.75 19.96
CA SER A 225 -1.56 -10.42 19.57
C SER A 225 -0.42 -9.42 19.48
N ILE A 226 -0.44 -8.61 18.41
CA ILE A 226 0.46 -7.46 18.25
C ILE A 226 -0.34 -6.21 17.88
N LYS A 227 0.09 -5.06 18.44
CA LYS A 227 -0.52 -3.75 18.14
C LYS A 227 0.32 -2.99 17.13
N TYR A 228 -0.33 -2.35 16.19
CA TYR A 228 0.35 -1.49 15.21
C TYR A 228 1.19 -0.42 15.91
N GLY A 229 2.48 -0.40 15.57
CA GLY A 229 3.45 0.55 16.13
C GLY A 229 4.11 0.12 17.43
N SER A 230 3.75 -1.04 18.03
CA SER A 230 4.36 -1.60 19.26
C SER A 230 5.39 -2.71 18.97
N TYR A 231 5.88 -2.80 17.74
CA TYR A 231 6.88 -3.79 17.32
C TYR A 231 7.95 -3.14 16.45
N ASN A 232 9.12 -3.74 16.42
CA ASN A 232 10.15 -3.48 15.43
C ASN A 232 10.04 -4.46 14.25
N LYS A 233 10.78 -4.21 13.19
CA LYS A 233 10.75 -5.03 11.96
C LYS A 233 11.17 -6.48 12.20
N GLN A 234 12.20 -6.68 13.03
CA GLN A 234 12.69 -8.02 13.35
C GLN A 234 11.59 -8.84 14.06
N LYS A 235 10.93 -8.26 15.05
CA LYS A 235 9.84 -8.92 15.78
C LYS A 235 8.66 -9.26 14.87
N LEU A 236 8.29 -8.35 13.96
CA LEU A 236 7.24 -8.62 12.99
C LEU A 236 7.61 -9.80 12.08
N ASN A 237 8.86 -9.85 11.62
CA ASN A 237 9.36 -10.92 10.76
C ASN A 237 9.37 -12.27 11.48
N GLU A 238 9.80 -12.32 12.73
CA GLU A 238 9.78 -13.53 13.56
C GLU A 238 8.36 -14.06 13.75
N LEU A 239 7.42 -13.18 14.11
CA LEU A 239 6.02 -13.54 14.29
C LEU A 239 5.39 -14.01 12.98
N ALA A 240 5.63 -13.31 11.87
CA ALA A 240 5.12 -13.71 10.56
C ALA A 240 5.64 -15.09 10.14
N ASN A 241 6.95 -15.35 10.32
CA ASN A 241 7.55 -16.64 9.94
C ASN A 241 7.07 -17.83 10.80
N ASN A 242 6.60 -17.54 12.02
CA ASN A 242 6.11 -18.55 12.95
C ASN A 242 4.57 -18.67 12.99
N SER A 243 3.83 -17.86 12.23
CA SER A 243 2.37 -17.84 12.24
C SER A 243 1.79 -18.59 11.05
N LYS A 244 0.76 -19.43 11.30
CA LYS A 244 -0.02 -20.12 10.25
C LYS A 244 -1.02 -19.16 9.62
N PHE A 245 -1.77 -18.46 10.47
CA PHE A 245 -2.84 -17.56 10.08
C PHE A 245 -2.62 -16.16 10.66
N ILE A 246 -3.15 -15.14 9.98
CA ILE A 246 -3.25 -13.78 10.50
C ILE A 246 -4.69 -13.27 10.40
N ILE A 247 -5.20 -12.71 11.49
CA ILE A 247 -6.41 -11.90 11.47
C ILE A 247 -5.97 -10.44 11.47
N TYR A 248 -6.16 -9.76 10.32
CA TYR A 248 -5.83 -8.36 10.18
C TYR A 248 -7.02 -7.50 10.61
N PHE A 249 -7.03 -7.17 11.89
CA PHE A 249 -8.11 -6.41 12.51
C PHE A 249 -7.82 -4.92 12.46
N SER A 250 -8.22 -4.28 11.38
CA SER A 250 -8.07 -2.84 11.17
C SER A 250 -9.45 -2.18 11.04
N PHE A 251 -9.54 -0.87 11.26
CA PHE A 251 -10.76 -0.12 10.94
C PHE A 251 -10.77 0.30 9.47
N PHE A 252 -9.77 1.07 9.10
CA PHE A 252 -9.54 1.54 7.75
C PHE A 252 -8.04 1.60 7.50
N ASP A 253 -7.58 0.83 6.54
CA ASP A 253 -6.19 0.89 6.11
C ASP A 253 -6.13 1.28 4.63
N THR A 254 -5.21 2.17 4.30
CA THR A 254 -5.07 2.65 2.92
C THR A 254 -4.19 1.75 2.08
N GLY A 255 -3.26 1.05 2.69
CA GLY A 255 -2.26 0.28 1.95
C GLY A 255 -1.87 -1.07 2.57
N ALA A 256 -2.14 -1.29 3.86
CA ALA A 256 -1.84 -2.53 4.59
C ALA A 256 -0.44 -3.14 4.31
N ILE A 257 0.58 -2.29 4.16
CA ILE A 257 1.93 -2.77 3.78
C ILE A 257 2.46 -3.80 4.78
N GLY A 258 2.19 -3.60 6.09
CA GLY A 258 2.55 -4.59 7.11
C GLY A 258 1.87 -5.95 6.91
N LEU A 259 0.61 -5.96 6.47
CA LEU A 259 -0.09 -7.20 6.12
C LEU A 259 0.58 -7.86 4.90
N LYS A 260 0.90 -7.09 3.86
CA LYS A 260 1.57 -7.61 2.66
C LYS A 260 2.95 -8.20 2.96
N GLU A 261 3.69 -7.58 3.87
CA GLU A 261 4.96 -8.13 4.35
C GLU A 261 4.77 -9.47 5.07
N ILE A 262 3.71 -9.62 5.87
CA ILE A 262 3.36 -10.87 6.54
C ILE A 262 2.90 -11.92 5.52
N GLN A 263 2.08 -11.54 4.55
CA GLN A 263 1.64 -12.42 3.46
C GLN A 263 2.82 -12.95 2.62
N ASN A 264 3.90 -12.17 2.50
CA ASN A 264 5.12 -12.60 1.81
C ASN A 264 5.85 -13.76 2.50
N TYR A 265 5.50 -14.11 3.74
CA TYR A 265 5.90 -15.35 4.41
C TYR A 265 4.98 -16.55 4.10
N GLY A 266 3.95 -16.38 3.27
CA GLY A 266 2.95 -17.41 3.02
C GLY A 266 1.97 -17.62 4.20
N VAL A 267 1.77 -16.59 5.01
CA VAL A 267 0.76 -16.59 6.09
C VAL A 267 -0.62 -16.42 5.47
N ILE A 268 -1.56 -17.28 5.86
CA ILE A 268 -2.94 -17.21 5.40
C ILE A 268 -3.66 -16.09 6.15
N SER A 269 -4.34 -15.19 5.43
CA SER A 269 -4.85 -13.95 5.99
C SER A 269 -6.37 -13.84 5.96
N PHE A 270 -6.93 -13.21 7.00
CA PHE A 270 -8.33 -12.85 7.13
C PHE A 270 -8.45 -11.32 7.26
N SER A 271 -9.29 -10.70 6.44
CA SER A 271 -9.53 -9.26 6.47
C SER A 271 -10.96 -8.92 6.06
N HIS A 272 -11.51 -7.81 6.58
CA HIS A 272 -12.79 -7.25 6.13
C HIS A 272 -12.66 -6.31 4.93
N GLN A 273 -11.47 -6.15 4.37
CA GLN A 273 -11.20 -5.24 3.25
C GLN A 273 -10.80 -6.07 2.04
N LYS A 274 -11.63 -6.01 0.98
CA LYS A 274 -11.43 -6.78 -0.26
C LYS A 274 -10.10 -6.48 -0.93
N GLU A 275 -9.59 -5.26 -0.81
CA GLU A 275 -8.34 -4.82 -1.41
C GLU A 275 -7.10 -5.53 -0.84
N PHE A 276 -7.24 -6.22 0.28
CA PHE A 276 -6.16 -6.97 0.92
C PHE A 276 -6.21 -8.46 0.60
N ILE A 277 -7.21 -8.86 -0.18
CA ILE A 277 -7.31 -10.23 -0.68
C ILE A 277 -6.47 -10.31 -1.95
N ILE A 278 -5.29 -10.90 -1.80
CA ILE A 278 -4.32 -11.01 -2.91
C ILE A 278 -4.44 -12.31 -3.68
N ASP A 279 -4.93 -13.35 -3.01
CA ASP A 279 -5.12 -14.68 -3.57
C ASP A 279 -6.26 -15.41 -2.84
N LYS A 280 -7.17 -16.04 -3.58
CA LYS A 280 -8.33 -16.75 -3.03
C LYS A 280 -7.95 -17.98 -2.18
N GLU A 281 -6.75 -18.52 -2.36
CA GLU A 281 -6.26 -19.70 -1.63
C GLU A 281 -5.60 -19.32 -0.28
N SER A 282 -5.06 -18.09 -0.18
CA SER A 282 -4.30 -17.63 0.99
C SER A 282 -4.85 -16.38 1.66
N SER A 283 -5.95 -15.83 1.14
CA SER A 283 -6.53 -14.59 1.67
C SER A 283 -8.05 -14.64 1.64
N PHE A 284 -8.67 -14.43 2.80
CA PHE A 284 -10.11 -14.58 2.97
C PHE A 284 -10.76 -13.26 3.36
N TYR A 285 -11.82 -12.92 2.65
CA TYR A 285 -12.66 -11.77 2.93
C TYR A 285 -13.73 -12.13 3.97
N ILE A 286 -13.68 -11.48 5.13
CA ILE A 286 -14.60 -11.66 6.26
C ILE A 286 -15.28 -10.33 6.55
N PRO A 287 -16.38 -10.00 5.87
CA PRO A 287 -17.06 -8.70 6.01
C PRO A 287 -17.60 -8.48 7.43
N GLU A 288 -17.92 -9.54 8.15
CA GLU A 288 -18.44 -9.49 9.51
C GLU A 288 -17.43 -8.86 10.50
N LEU A 289 -16.14 -8.93 10.20
CA LEU A 289 -15.12 -8.21 10.97
C LEU A 289 -15.31 -6.68 10.94
N ALA A 290 -16.09 -6.13 10.02
CA ALA A 290 -16.39 -4.70 9.95
C ALA A 290 -17.52 -4.26 10.91
N ASN A 291 -18.38 -5.18 11.36
CA ASN A 291 -19.60 -4.87 12.12
C ASN A 291 -19.49 -5.33 13.57
N LEU A 292 -19.84 -4.44 14.53
CA LEU A 292 -19.84 -4.69 15.97
C LEU A 292 -20.70 -5.90 16.37
N ASN A 293 -21.87 -6.00 15.76
CA ASN A 293 -22.86 -7.00 16.13
C ASN A 293 -22.58 -8.40 15.55
N ASN A 294 -21.55 -8.52 14.71
CA ASN A 294 -21.28 -9.74 13.93
C ASN A 294 -19.94 -10.41 14.30
N ILE A 295 -19.35 -10.05 15.46
CA ILE A 295 -18.02 -10.57 15.85
C ILE A 295 -18.04 -12.09 16.08
N GLU A 296 -19.11 -12.64 16.66
CA GLU A 296 -19.27 -14.08 16.83
C GLU A 296 -19.44 -14.80 15.49
N ILE A 297 -20.18 -14.21 14.56
CA ILE A 297 -20.31 -14.74 13.20
C ILE A 297 -18.95 -14.73 12.50
N ALA A 298 -18.19 -13.64 12.64
CA ALA A 298 -16.83 -13.55 12.10
C ALA A 298 -15.92 -14.62 12.70
N PHE A 299 -15.95 -14.81 14.03
CA PHE A 299 -15.21 -15.83 14.73
C PHE A 299 -15.52 -17.23 14.19
N ASN A 300 -16.79 -17.60 14.13
CA ASN A 300 -17.22 -18.92 13.65
C ASN A 300 -16.80 -19.19 12.20
N LYS A 301 -16.94 -18.21 11.31
CA LYS A 301 -16.47 -18.31 9.93
C LYS A 301 -14.94 -18.52 9.85
N ILE A 302 -14.18 -17.75 10.61
CA ILE A 302 -12.72 -17.85 10.65
C ILE A 302 -12.30 -19.23 11.15
N MET A 303 -12.91 -19.71 12.25
CA MET A 303 -12.56 -21.00 12.83
C MET A 303 -12.90 -22.15 11.89
N ASN A 304 -14.05 -22.13 11.23
CA ASN A 304 -14.42 -23.14 10.22
C ASN A 304 -13.40 -23.19 9.05
N ILE A 305 -12.97 -22.02 8.55
CA ILE A 305 -11.95 -21.95 7.49
C ILE A 305 -10.61 -22.50 7.99
N ILE A 306 -10.19 -22.14 9.21
CA ILE A 306 -8.95 -22.63 9.83
C ILE A 306 -8.96 -24.15 9.95
N GLU A 307 -10.04 -24.75 10.42
CA GLU A 307 -10.19 -26.20 10.58
C GLU A 307 -10.10 -26.93 9.25
N ASN A 308 -10.75 -26.42 8.22
CA ASN A 308 -10.70 -27.00 6.89
C ASN A 308 -9.31 -26.90 6.26
N ILE A 309 -8.67 -25.74 6.36
CA ILE A 309 -7.31 -25.52 5.82
C ILE A 309 -6.26 -26.34 6.58
N SER A 310 -6.39 -26.51 7.89
CA SER A 310 -5.45 -27.27 8.71
C SER A 310 -5.36 -28.74 8.31
N LYS A 311 -6.37 -29.26 7.60
CA LYS A 311 -6.40 -30.63 7.06
C LYS A 311 -5.64 -30.76 5.73
N LEU A 312 -5.33 -29.63 5.07
CA LEU A 312 -4.67 -29.61 3.77
C LEU A 312 -3.14 -29.65 3.92
N ASN A 313 -2.46 -30.18 2.89
CA ASN A 313 -1.01 -30.09 2.80
C ASN A 313 -0.61 -28.73 2.23
N ILE A 314 -0.38 -27.75 3.12
CA ILE A 314 -0.07 -26.36 2.73
C ILE A 314 1.39 -26.22 2.30
N GLN A 315 1.61 -25.86 1.05
CA GLN A 315 2.92 -25.53 0.50
C GLN A 315 3.25 -24.05 0.73
N THR A 316 3.71 -23.72 1.94
CA THR A 316 3.93 -22.36 2.40
C THR A 316 4.87 -21.55 1.49
N GLU A 317 5.94 -22.19 0.97
CA GLU A 317 6.88 -21.51 0.08
C GLU A 317 6.25 -21.12 -1.25
N LEU A 318 5.37 -21.96 -1.80
CA LEU A 318 4.67 -21.68 -3.04
C LEU A 318 3.73 -20.48 -2.87
N ILE A 319 2.94 -20.50 -1.78
CA ILE A 319 2.09 -19.36 -1.42
C ILE A 319 2.92 -18.08 -1.23
N ALA A 320 4.04 -18.18 -0.51
CA ALA A 320 4.90 -17.04 -0.26
C ALA A 320 5.47 -16.46 -1.56
N ARG A 321 5.96 -17.30 -2.48
CA ARG A 321 6.46 -16.85 -3.79
C ARG A 321 5.37 -16.16 -4.59
N LYS A 322 4.16 -16.73 -4.65
CA LYS A 322 3.00 -16.13 -5.33
C LYS A 322 2.66 -14.77 -4.74
N ASN A 323 2.58 -14.68 -3.40
CA ASN A 323 2.29 -13.44 -2.69
C ASN A 323 3.37 -12.36 -2.91
N GLN A 324 4.65 -12.76 -2.92
CA GLN A 324 5.76 -11.85 -3.23
C GLN A 324 5.67 -11.31 -4.65
N MET A 325 5.27 -12.11 -5.63
CA MET A 325 5.06 -11.63 -7.01
C MET A 325 3.93 -10.62 -7.10
N ILE A 326 2.80 -10.88 -6.44
CA ILE A 326 1.64 -9.98 -6.45
C ILE A 326 1.91 -8.69 -5.71
N ASN A 327 2.61 -8.75 -4.58
CA ASN A 327 2.89 -7.59 -3.72
C ASN A 327 4.05 -6.71 -4.23
N ARG A 328 4.69 -7.03 -5.35
CA ARG A 328 5.82 -6.25 -5.87
C ARG A 328 5.47 -4.81 -6.20
N CYS A 329 6.39 -3.91 -5.91
CA CYS A 329 6.27 -2.51 -6.29
C CYS A 329 6.26 -2.29 -7.81
N GLU A 330 6.67 -3.28 -8.62
CA GLU A 330 6.55 -3.26 -10.07
C GLU A 330 5.11 -2.97 -10.52
N ASN A 331 4.11 -3.61 -9.91
CA ASN A 331 2.71 -3.38 -10.25
C ASN A 331 2.29 -1.93 -9.98
N SER A 332 2.71 -1.37 -8.85
CA SER A 332 2.43 0.03 -8.52
C SER A 332 3.08 1.02 -9.49
N LEU A 333 4.28 0.70 -9.97
CA LEU A 333 4.97 1.52 -10.96
C LEU A 333 4.33 1.41 -12.34
N ILE A 334 3.86 0.21 -12.71
CA ILE A 334 3.07 0.00 -13.91
C ILE A 334 1.78 0.82 -13.87
N ASP A 335 1.08 0.80 -12.73
CA ASP A 335 -0.15 1.58 -12.55
C ASP A 335 0.14 3.09 -12.63
N LEU A 336 1.24 3.54 -12.04
CA LEU A 336 1.71 4.92 -12.19
C LEU A 336 1.99 5.27 -13.64
N CYS A 337 2.71 4.41 -14.36
CA CYS A 337 3.01 4.62 -15.77
C CYS A 337 1.73 4.71 -16.61
N LYS A 338 0.78 3.78 -16.45
CA LYS A 338 -0.50 3.78 -17.17
C LYS A 338 -1.30 5.07 -16.96
N SER A 339 -1.17 5.67 -15.81
CA SER A 339 -1.92 6.88 -15.43
C SER A 339 -1.27 8.17 -15.95
N LEU A 340 -0.01 8.12 -16.34
CA LEU A 340 0.74 9.25 -16.90
C LEU A 340 0.54 9.39 -18.41
N PHE A 341 0.02 8.37 -19.03
CA PHE A 341 -0.29 8.27 -20.45
C PHE A 341 -1.76 8.04 -20.69
#